data_11aae1111bb386fac4163cade0fae9f0
#
_entry.id   11aae1111bb386fac4163cade0fae9f0
#
_cell.length_a   1.000
_cell.length_b   1.000
_cell.length_c   1.000
_cell.angle_alpha   90.00
_cell.angle_beta   90.00
_cell.angle_gamma   90.00
#
_symmetry.space_group_name_H-M   'P 1'
#
loop_
_entity.id
_entity.type
_entity.pdbx_description
1 polymer ?
#
loop_
_entity_poly.entity_id
_entity_poly.type
_entity_poly.pdbx_seq_one_letter_code
_entity_poly.pdbx_strand_id
1 'polypeptide(L)' 'PILLIQNLNYMNRPQAQYDRLNARLPYAGGFEFALIEAWMKADDGNKTRLENAFDGTMFNLKLTEQWWQTNKP' A
#
# COMPACT_ATOMS: atom_id res chain seq x y z
N PRO A 1 -4.04 -4.63 -26.13
CA PRO A 1 -4.16 -6.07 -26.23
C PRO A 1 -3.98 -6.80 -24.93
N ILE A 2 -3.93 -8.08 -25.04
CA ILE A 2 -3.91 -8.99 -23.91
C ILE A 2 -2.75 -8.71 -22.96
N LEU A 3 -1.58 -8.39 -23.50
CA LEU A 3 -0.42 -8.12 -22.66
C LEU A 3 -0.63 -6.91 -21.77
N LEU A 4 -1.27 -5.89 -22.29
CA LEU A 4 -1.59 -4.72 -21.49
C LEU A 4 -2.54 -5.07 -20.35
N ILE A 5 -3.52 -5.91 -20.65
CA ILE A 5 -4.45 -6.34 -19.63
C ILE A 5 -3.74 -7.12 -18.54
N GLN A 6 -2.81 -7.98 -18.91
CA GLN A 6 -2.03 -8.73 -17.94
C GLN A 6 -1.17 -7.81 -17.08
N ASN A 7 -0.58 -6.80 -17.70
CA ASN A 7 0.21 -5.83 -16.94
C ASN A 7 -0.65 -5.07 -15.94
N LEU A 8 -1.86 -4.73 -16.33
CA LEU A 8 -2.78 -4.09 -15.39
C LEU A 8 -3.12 -5.01 -14.23
N ASN A 9 -3.19 -6.31 -14.48
CA ASN A 9 -3.44 -7.28 -13.41
C ASN A 9 -2.28 -7.36 -12.43
N TYR A 10 -1.05 -7.20 -12.91
CA TYR A 10 0.10 -7.13 -12.01
C TYR A 10 0.08 -5.88 -11.17
N MET A 11 -0.50 -4.82 -11.71
CA MET A 11 -0.62 -3.56 -11.01
C MET A 11 -2.02 -3.45 -10.42
N ASN A 12 -2.42 -4.50 -9.73
CA ASN A 12 -3.76 -4.60 -9.19
C ASN A 12 -4.01 -3.65 -8.02
N ARG A 13 -2.97 -3.00 -7.53
CA ARG A 13 -3.13 -2.00 -6.47
C ARG A 13 -3.23 -0.62 -7.11
N PRO A 14 -4.22 0.17 -6.71
CA PRO A 14 -4.39 1.50 -7.28
C PRO A 14 -3.22 2.41 -6.90
N GLN A 15 -2.90 3.33 -7.80
CA GLN A 15 -1.86 4.31 -7.54
C GLN A 15 -2.10 5.07 -6.23
N ALA A 16 -3.36 5.30 -5.91
CA ALA A 16 -3.73 6.00 -4.69
C ALA A 16 -3.20 5.29 -3.44
N GLN A 17 -3.14 3.95 -3.45
CA GLN A 17 -2.61 3.22 -2.31
C GLN A 17 -1.13 3.51 -2.12
N TYR A 18 -0.36 3.52 -3.21
CA TYR A 18 1.07 3.88 -3.15
C TYR A 18 1.25 5.29 -2.63
N ASP A 19 0.48 6.22 -3.17
CA ASP A 19 0.60 7.62 -2.80
C ASP A 19 0.29 7.84 -1.33
N ARG A 20 -0.73 7.16 -0.82
CA ARG A 20 -1.16 7.34 0.56
C ARG A 20 -0.23 6.69 1.55
N LEU A 21 0.29 5.52 1.23
CA LEU A 21 1.30 4.89 2.07
C LEU A 21 2.58 5.72 2.10
N ASN A 22 2.97 6.26 0.95
CA ASN A 22 4.13 7.14 0.89
C ASN A 22 3.92 8.40 1.75
N ALA A 23 2.73 8.98 1.68
CA ALA A 23 2.40 10.15 2.49
C ALA A 23 2.36 9.82 3.98
N ARG A 24 2.10 8.56 4.33
CA ARG A 24 2.06 8.10 5.72
C ARG A 24 3.45 8.03 6.35
N LEU A 25 4.50 7.85 5.54
CA LEU A 25 5.85 7.62 6.06
C LEU A 25 6.31 8.63 7.11
N PRO A 26 6.11 9.94 6.93
CA PRO A 26 6.56 10.89 7.95
C PRO A 26 5.86 10.74 9.30
N TYR A 27 4.72 10.09 9.31
CA TYR A 27 3.91 9.92 10.52
C TYR A 27 4.04 8.52 11.11
N ALA A 28 4.75 7.63 10.43
CA ALA A 28 4.87 6.25 10.84
C ALA A 28 5.93 6.10 11.93
N GLY A 29 5.66 5.22 12.88
CA GLY A 29 6.71 4.78 13.81
C GLY A 29 7.69 3.87 13.08
N GLY A 30 8.78 3.49 13.77
CA GLY A 30 9.85 2.72 13.14
C GLY A 30 9.37 1.41 12.50
N PHE A 31 8.50 0.69 13.17
CA PHE A 31 8.00 -0.59 12.66
C PHE A 31 7.12 -0.38 11.42
N GLU A 32 6.17 0.53 11.51
CA GLU A 32 5.29 0.81 10.39
C GLU A 32 6.06 1.35 9.19
N PHE A 33 7.04 2.21 9.43
CA PHE A 33 7.90 2.74 8.39
C PHE A 33 8.60 1.60 7.65
N ALA A 34 9.20 0.67 8.41
CA ALA A 34 9.90 -0.47 7.80
C ALA A 34 8.95 -1.36 7.01
N LEU A 35 7.72 -1.55 7.50
CA LEU A 35 6.72 -2.34 6.80
C LEU A 35 6.31 -1.69 5.49
N ILE A 36 6.09 -0.38 5.49
CA ILE A 36 5.72 0.33 4.27
C ILE A 36 6.85 0.24 3.26
N GLU A 37 8.09 0.43 3.69
CA GLU A 37 9.22 0.29 2.78
C GLU A 37 9.34 -1.11 2.21
N ALA A 38 9.15 -2.13 3.04
CA ALA A 38 9.18 -3.51 2.57
C ALA A 38 8.08 -3.75 1.54
N TRP A 39 6.89 -3.23 1.80
CA TRP A 39 5.77 -3.36 0.87
C TRP A 39 6.07 -2.69 -0.47
N MET A 40 6.65 -1.49 -0.43
CA MET A 40 7.02 -0.77 -1.66
C MET A 40 7.99 -1.58 -2.53
N LYS A 41 8.89 -2.30 -1.89
CA LYS A 41 9.91 -3.10 -2.59
C LYS A 41 9.44 -4.51 -2.94
N ALA A 42 8.34 -4.95 -2.38
CA ALA A 42 7.87 -6.32 -2.54
C ALA A 42 7.25 -6.54 -3.92
N ASP A 43 7.34 -7.76 -4.39
CA ASP A 43 6.55 -8.20 -5.54
C ASP A 43 5.08 -8.32 -5.12
N ASP A 44 4.24 -8.62 -6.09
CA ASP A 44 2.80 -8.64 -5.85
C ASP A 44 2.40 -9.70 -4.81
N GLY A 45 3.01 -10.87 -4.87
CA GLY A 45 2.72 -11.94 -3.91
C GLY A 45 3.10 -11.55 -2.49
N ASN A 46 4.24 -10.92 -2.32
CA ASN A 46 4.69 -10.49 -1.00
C ASN A 46 3.88 -9.28 -0.49
N LYS A 47 3.46 -8.40 -1.40
CA LYS A 47 2.55 -7.33 -1.01
C LYS A 47 1.27 -7.91 -0.42
N THR A 48 0.72 -8.92 -1.07
CA THR A 48 -0.49 -9.58 -0.59
C THR A 48 -0.28 -10.21 0.79
N ARG A 49 0.86 -10.85 1.00
CA ARG A 49 1.17 -11.44 2.31
C ARG A 49 1.25 -10.40 3.40
N LEU A 50 1.91 -9.28 3.12
CA LEU A 50 2.00 -8.19 4.08
C LEU A 50 0.63 -7.60 4.39
N GLU A 51 -0.18 -7.40 3.37
CA GLU A 51 -1.52 -6.85 3.54
C GLU A 51 -2.38 -7.76 4.39
N ASN A 52 -2.28 -9.07 4.19
CA ASN A 52 -3.06 -10.03 4.97
C ASN A 52 -2.55 -10.13 6.40
N ALA A 53 -1.24 -10.15 6.58
CA ALA A 53 -0.65 -10.29 7.91
C ALA A 53 -0.90 -9.06 8.78
N PHE A 54 -0.98 -7.89 8.17
CA PHE A 54 -1.12 -6.63 8.89
C PHE A 54 -2.38 -5.89 8.48
N ASP A 55 -3.47 -6.64 8.35
CA ASP A 55 -4.74 -6.15 7.84
C ASP A 55 -5.33 -5.00 8.68
N GLY A 56 -5.03 -4.94 9.97
CA GLY A 56 -5.50 -3.88 10.84
C GLY A 56 -4.69 -2.60 10.78
N THR A 57 -3.78 -2.49 9.82
CA THR A 57 -2.87 -1.35 9.70
C THR A 57 -3.16 -0.56 8.44
N MET A 58 -2.26 0.36 8.12
CA MET A 58 -2.37 1.18 6.91
C MET A 58 -2.26 0.37 5.62
N PHE A 59 -1.92 -0.91 5.69
CA PHE A 59 -1.97 -1.76 4.51
C PHE A 59 -3.40 -2.08 4.09
N ASN A 60 -4.35 -2.00 5.00
CA ASN A 60 -5.75 -2.14 4.65
C ASN A 60 -6.18 -0.90 3.88
N LEU A 61 -6.66 -1.10 2.66
CA LEU A 61 -6.99 0.00 1.77
C LEU A 61 -8.03 0.94 2.38
N LYS A 62 -9.00 0.37 3.09
CA LYS A 62 -10.06 1.15 3.71
C LYS A 62 -9.51 2.04 4.83
N LEU A 63 -8.64 1.49 5.66
CA LEU A 63 -8.04 2.27 6.75
C LEU A 63 -7.12 3.35 6.20
N THR A 64 -6.38 3.05 5.16
CA THR A 64 -5.51 4.02 4.50
C THR A 64 -6.33 5.17 3.94
N GLU A 65 -7.46 4.86 3.33
CA GLU A 65 -8.36 5.88 2.79
C GLU A 65 -8.91 6.77 3.89
N GLN A 66 -9.35 6.18 5.01
CA GLN A 66 -9.87 6.94 6.14
C GLN A 66 -8.81 7.88 6.70
N TRP A 67 -7.58 7.37 6.87
CA TRP A 67 -6.48 8.21 7.34
C TRP A 67 -6.22 9.37 6.40
N TRP A 68 -6.22 9.09 5.10
CA TRP A 68 -5.95 10.10 4.06
C TRP A 68 -7.00 11.21 4.10
N GLN A 69 -8.26 10.86 4.27
CA GLN A 69 -9.31 11.87 4.32
C GLN A 69 -9.11 12.84 5.46
N THR A 70 -8.52 12.39 6.55
CA THR A 70 -8.27 13.25 7.71
C THR A 70 -6.96 14.03 7.58
N ASN A 71 -5.96 13.48 6.92
CA ASN A 71 -4.59 13.98 6.96
C ASN A 71 -4.06 14.51 5.63
N LYS A 72 -4.84 14.51 4.58
CA LYS A 72 -4.36 15.01 3.30
C LYS A 72 -4.08 16.52 3.39
N PRO A 73 -3.08 16.99 2.61
CA PRO A 73 -2.73 18.41 2.64
C PRO A 73 -3.85 19.31 2.20
#